data_72aad289f3d83be1d52a5f054791234a
#
_entry.id   72aad289f3d83be1d52a5f054791234a
#
_cell.length_a   1.000
_cell.length_b   1.000
_cell.length_c   1.000
_cell.angle_alpha   90.00
_cell.angle_beta   90.00
_cell.angle_gamma   90.00
#
_symmetry.space_group_name_H-M   'P 1'
#
loop_
_entity.id
_entity.type
_entity.pdbx_description
1 polymer ?
#
loop_
_entity_poly.entity_id
_entity_poly.type
_entity_poly.pdbx_seq_one_letter_code
_entity_poly.pdbx_strand_id
1 'polypeptide(L)'
;QSLDTVSEMAPDFMRLHDRVSEIAKRVDAFLNPCAPDAVRWMDVSASQMRLMEAPLDIAQTVRERLMKQAPSGNTEEASDELPPWHDEPLLEDALEGRVIAAESDTRPRSWVFTSATLGDDPRLRWFTEPCGLESATVLRVSSPFDYPAQACLYVPRDIVKPNDPAHSAQVATIASDAVRRIGGRTLVLTTTLRALRAIGDVMKQQLEGSGIEVLVQGEWPKRHLMERFREGAQAGEGGCVLVASATFWEGFDVPGDALQLVVIDKLPFPPPNDPLVEARSKRLEAQGRSPFNDYFVPEAVVALKQGAGRLIRRESDQGVLVLCDNRLVTTGYGRRLMASLPPMRQLQTPEALAQSLDEISQANLTKASTTAF
;
A
#
# COMPACT_ATOMS: atom_id res chain seq x y z
N GLN A 1 -41.83 6.05 -0.44
CA GLN A 1 -43.22 6.51 -0.38
C GLN A 1 -43.63 6.91 1.04
N SER A 2 -43.39 6.10 2.10
CA SER A 2 -43.80 6.48 3.47
C SER A 2 -42.95 7.64 4.05
N LEU A 3 -41.72 7.84 3.59
CA LEU A 3 -40.84 8.93 4.02
C LEU A 3 -41.18 10.26 3.32
N ASP A 4 -41.78 10.23 2.14
CA ASP A 4 -42.22 11.43 1.43
C ASP A 4 -43.25 12.23 2.20
N THR A 5 -44.14 11.52 2.95
CA THR A 5 -45.20 12.11 3.75
C THR A 5 -44.73 12.72 5.08
N VAL A 6 -43.56 12.33 5.58
CA VAL A 6 -43.04 12.81 6.89
C VAL A 6 -41.74 13.61 6.77
N SER A 7 -41.16 13.72 5.55
CA SER A 7 -39.88 14.41 5.32
C SER A 7 -39.98 15.92 5.70
N GLU A 8 -41.16 16.53 5.57
CA GLU A 8 -41.37 17.93 5.93
C GLU A 8 -41.52 18.20 7.45
N MET A 9 -41.66 17.13 8.26
CA MET A 9 -41.99 17.26 9.69
C MET A 9 -40.76 17.54 10.57
N ALA A 10 -39.58 17.09 10.17
CA ALA A 10 -38.33 17.36 10.89
C ALA A 10 -37.08 17.23 10.00
N PRO A 11 -36.00 18.01 10.27
CA PRO A 11 -34.76 17.97 9.48
C PRO A 11 -34.10 16.57 9.39
N ASP A 12 -34.26 15.75 10.42
CA ASP A 12 -33.71 14.39 10.44
C ASP A 12 -34.44 13.44 9.48
N PHE A 13 -35.76 13.62 9.32
CA PHE A 13 -36.52 12.85 8.32
C PHE A 13 -36.17 13.27 6.90
N MET A 14 -35.89 14.53 6.66
CA MET A 14 -35.43 15.03 5.36
C MET A 14 -34.07 14.42 5.00
N ARG A 15 -33.12 14.41 5.93
CA ARG A 15 -31.80 13.76 5.75
C ARG A 15 -31.93 12.25 5.48
N LEU A 16 -32.84 11.59 6.18
CA LEU A 16 -33.11 10.15 5.98
C LEU A 16 -33.75 9.90 4.62
N HIS A 17 -34.69 10.74 4.21
CA HIS A 17 -35.33 10.69 2.88
C HIS A 17 -34.29 10.86 1.77
N ASP A 18 -33.44 11.87 1.84
CA ASP A 18 -32.38 12.13 0.87
C ASP A 18 -31.42 10.93 0.76
N ARG A 19 -31.03 10.38 1.90
CA ARG A 19 -30.14 9.21 1.93
C ARG A 19 -30.78 7.96 1.33
N VAL A 20 -32.05 7.70 1.64
CA VAL A 20 -32.80 6.56 1.07
C VAL A 20 -33.01 6.75 -0.43
N SER A 21 -33.34 7.98 -0.86
CA SER A 21 -33.50 8.31 -2.27
C SER A 21 -32.20 8.16 -3.05
N GLU A 22 -31.08 8.54 -2.46
CA GLU A 22 -29.76 8.32 -3.05
C GLU A 22 -29.42 6.83 -3.18
N ILE A 23 -29.69 6.04 -2.13
CA ILE A 23 -29.49 4.58 -2.17
C ILE A 23 -30.38 3.95 -3.24
N ALA A 24 -31.66 4.33 -3.33
CA ALA A 24 -32.56 3.83 -4.36
C ALA A 24 -32.05 4.14 -5.77
N LYS A 25 -31.64 5.38 -6.02
CA LYS A 25 -31.04 5.78 -7.32
C LYS A 25 -29.78 4.96 -7.66
N ARG A 26 -28.94 4.68 -6.68
CA ARG A 26 -27.73 3.83 -6.88
C ARG A 26 -28.11 2.39 -7.20
N VAL A 27 -29.10 1.83 -6.53
CA VAL A 27 -29.60 0.47 -6.82
C VAL A 27 -30.21 0.40 -8.22
N ASP A 28 -31.06 1.37 -8.59
CA ASP A 28 -31.64 1.45 -9.92
C ASP A 28 -30.57 1.60 -11.00
N ALA A 29 -29.56 2.44 -10.77
CA ALA A 29 -28.42 2.57 -11.67
C ALA A 29 -27.65 1.26 -11.84
N PHE A 30 -27.53 0.47 -10.75
CA PHE A 30 -26.86 -0.84 -10.80
C PHE A 30 -27.67 -1.90 -11.56
N LEU A 31 -28.98 -1.77 -11.64
CA LEU A 31 -29.85 -2.67 -12.41
C LEU A 31 -29.81 -2.39 -13.92
N ASN A 32 -29.40 -1.19 -14.32
CA ASN A 32 -29.22 -0.86 -15.75
C ASN A 32 -28.01 -1.61 -16.34
N PRO A 33 -27.90 -1.79 -17.66
CA PRO A 33 -26.72 -2.36 -18.29
C PRO A 33 -25.45 -1.65 -17.84
N CYS A 34 -24.39 -2.42 -17.54
CA CYS A 34 -23.09 -1.87 -17.20
C CYS A 34 -22.49 -1.15 -18.41
N ALA A 35 -21.83 -0.02 -18.18
CA ALA A 35 -21.08 0.66 -19.24
C ALA A 35 -20.00 -0.26 -19.84
N PRO A 36 -19.75 -0.20 -21.16
CA PRO A 36 -18.76 -1.07 -21.83
C PRO A 36 -17.33 -0.92 -21.29
N ASP A 37 -17.02 0.22 -20.70
CA ASP A 37 -15.74 0.58 -20.10
C ASP A 37 -15.72 0.46 -18.57
N ALA A 38 -16.70 -0.21 -17.99
CA ALA A 38 -16.78 -0.50 -16.57
C ALA A 38 -16.97 -2.00 -16.30
N VAL A 39 -16.59 -2.43 -15.11
CA VAL A 39 -16.87 -3.78 -14.61
C VAL A 39 -17.74 -3.68 -13.37
N ARG A 40 -18.70 -4.58 -13.27
CA ARG A 40 -19.67 -4.64 -12.19
C ARG A 40 -19.68 -6.02 -11.56
N TRP A 41 -19.64 -6.05 -10.22
CA TRP A 41 -19.68 -7.32 -9.48
C TRP A 41 -20.34 -7.15 -8.11
N MET A 42 -20.59 -8.27 -7.45
CA MET A 42 -21.09 -8.32 -6.08
C MET A 42 -20.09 -9.05 -5.18
N ASP A 43 -19.74 -8.42 -4.07
CA ASP A 43 -19.02 -9.08 -2.99
C ASP A 43 -20.03 -9.56 -1.96
N VAL A 44 -20.06 -10.87 -1.73
CA VAL A 44 -20.98 -11.49 -0.78
C VAL A 44 -20.20 -12.13 0.35
N SER A 45 -20.50 -11.73 1.58
CA SER A 45 -20.00 -12.35 2.81
C SER A 45 -21.16 -12.91 3.64
N ALA A 46 -20.86 -13.56 4.75
CA ALA A 46 -21.90 -14.10 5.63
C ALA A 46 -22.86 -13.05 6.19
N SER A 47 -22.42 -11.78 6.29
CA SER A 47 -23.18 -10.69 6.92
C SER A 47 -23.39 -9.47 6.03
N GLN A 48 -22.76 -9.41 4.85
CA GLN A 48 -22.78 -8.22 4.00
C GLN A 48 -22.84 -8.60 2.52
N MET A 49 -23.55 -7.78 1.74
CA MET A 49 -23.50 -7.76 0.29
C MET A 49 -23.10 -6.36 -0.17
N ARG A 50 -22.12 -6.27 -1.04
CA ARG A 50 -21.64 -5.00 -1.63
C ARG A 50 -21.82 -5.07 -3.14
N LEU A 51 -22.49 -4.07 -3.68
CA LEU A 51 -22.58 -3.84 -5.12
C LEU A 51 -21.41 -2.94 -5.52
N MET A 52 -20.56 -3.44 -6.41
CA MET A 52 -19.34 -2.76 -6.83
C MET A 52 -19.40 -2.47 -8.33
N GLU A 53 -19.01 -1.26 -8.69
CA GLU A 53 -18.79 -0.85 -10.07
C GLU A 53 -17.48 -0.06 -10.15
N ALA A 54 -16.63 -0.41 -11.09
CA ALA A 54 -15.36 0.26 -11.29
C ALA A 54 -15.13 0.52 -12.80
N PRO A 55 -14.72 1.75 -13.18
CA PRO A 55 -14.31 2.03 -14.54
C PRO A 55 -13.00 1.30 -14.85
N LEU A 56 -12.88 0.80 -16.08
CA LEU A 56 -11.63 0.20 -16.58
C LEU A 56 -10.62 1.28 -17.00
N ASP A 57 -11.12 2.48 -17.28
CA ASP A 57 -10.33 3.64 -17.67
C ASP A 57 -10.76 4.85 -16.85
N ILE A 58 -9.83 5.42 -16.12
CA ILE A 58 -10.07 6.62 -15.31
C ILE A 58 -9.52 7.89 -15.94
N ALA A 59 -8.81 7.79 -17.07
CA ALA A 59 -8.15 8.91 -17.73
C ALA A 59 -9.11 10.05 -18.04
N GLN A 60 -10.28 9.73 -18.62
CA GLN A 60 -11.31 10.73 -18.91
C GLN A 60 -11.86 11.36 -17.62
N THR A 61 -12.13 10.57 -16.60
CA THR A 61 -12.63 11.07 -15.31
C THR A 61 -11.62 11.97 -14.62
N VAL A 62 -10.32 11.62 -14.66
CA VAL A 62 -9.23 12.44 -14.12
C VAL A 62 -9.15 13.78 -14.89
N ARG A 63 -9.13 13.74 -16.22
CA ARG A 63 -9.12 14.97 -17.04
C ARG A 63 -10.34 15.86 -16.79
N GLU A 64 -11.52 15.26 -16.71
CA GLU A 64 -12.77 16.00 -16.55
C GLU A 64 -12.97 16.58 -15.16
N ARG A 65 -12.63 15.85 -14.13
CA ARG A 65 -12.89 16.25 -12.73
C ARG A 65 -11.72 16.99 -12.09
N LEU A 66 -10.48 16.63 -12.44
CA LEU A 66 -9.30 17.24 -11.84
C LEU A 66 -8.69 18.33 -12.75
N MET A 67 -8.69 18.12 -14.08
CA MET A 67 -7.94 18.98 -15.00
C MET A 67 -8.81 19.90 -15.85
N LYS A 68 -10.13 19.81 -15.83
CA LYS A 68 -10.97 20.82 -16.47
C LYS A 68 -10.71 22.16 -15.80
N GLN A 69 -9.92 22.97 -16.50
CA GLN A 69 -9.90 24.42 -16.31
C GLN A 69 -11.28 24.96 -16.68
N ALA A 70 -11.73 25.98 -15.97
CA ALA A 70 -12.82 26.79 -16.42
C ALA A 70 -12.54 27.26 -17.89
N PRO A 71 -13.57 27.42 -18.74
CA PRO A 71 -13.38 27.79 -20.12
C PRO A 71 -12.52 29.06 -20.17
N SER A 72 -11.47 29.05 -20.98
CA SER A 72 -10.58 30.18 -21.22
C SER A 72 -11.39 31.31 -21.83
N GLY A 73 -11.85 32.23 -21.00
CA GLY A 73 -12.23 33.59 -21.45
C GLY A 73 -10.95 34.35 -21.77
N ASN A 74 -10.97 35.01 -22.91
CA ASN A 74 -9.93 35.80 -23.55
C ASN A 74 -8.81 36.34 -22.66
N THR A 75 -7.59 36.02 -23.07
CA THR A 75 -6.34 36.63 -22.61
C THR A 75 -6.35 38.12 -22.84
N GLU A 76 -6.56 38.90 -21.79
CA GLU A 76 -6.01 40.26 -21.68
C GLU A 76 -4.78 40.19 -20.78
N GLU A 77 -3.71 40.78 -21.26
CA GLU A 77 -2.40 40.83 -20.64
C GLU A 77 -2.47 41.39 -19.21
N ALA A 78 -2.17 40.59 -18.21
CA ALA A 78 -2.02 41.07 -16.83
C ALA A 78 -0.53 41.34 -16.56
N SER A 79 -0.25 42.60 -16.27
CA SER A 79 1.04 43.16 -15.85
C SER A 79 1.56 42.49 -14.57
N ASP A 80 2.84 42.17 -14.60
CA ASP A 80 3.67 41.68 -13.47
C ASP A 80 3.84 42.79 -12.41
N GLU A 81 2.93 42.90 -11.45
CA GLU A 81 3.19 43.61 -10.19
C GLU A 81 2.62 42.80 -9.02
N LEU A 82 3.54 42.34 -8.17
CA LEU A 82 3.22 41.67 -6.89
C LEU A 82 2.71 42.72 -5.88
N PRO A 83 1.56 42.52 -5.23
CA PRO A 83 1.10 43.42 -4.18
C PRO A 83 1.92 43.26 -2.90
N PRO A 84 2.17 44.35 -2.16
CA PRO A 84 2.93 44.33 -0.91
C PRO A 84 2.13 43.71 0.22
N TRP A 85 2.84 42.95 1.05
CA TRP A 85 2.33 42.33 2.29
C TRP A 85 1.95 43.42 3.30
N HIS A 86 0.69 43.49 3.67
CA HIS A 86 0.24 44.25 4.84
C HIS A 86 -0.33 43.33 5.89
N ASP A 87 0.29 43.36 7.08
CA ASP A 87 -0.23 42.83 8.32
C ASP A 87 -1.45 43.62 8.76
N GLU A 88 -2.64 43.01 8.82
CA GLU A 88 -3.77 43.54 9.59
C GLU A 88 -4.39 42.45 10.45
N PRO A 89 -4.86 42.80 11.68
CA PRO A 89 -5.26 41.83 12.69
C PRO A 89 -6.68 41.32 12.51
N LEU A 90 -6.85 40.04 12.91
CA LEU A 90 -8.12 39.35 12.92
C LEU A 90 -9.13 40.06 13.84
N LEU A 91 -10.24 40.53 13.27
CA LEU A 91 -11.44 40.89 14.00
C LEU A 91 -12.46 39.75 13.93
N GLU A 92 -12.74 39.16 15.07
CA GLU A 92 -13.95 38.39 15.33
C GLU A 92 -15.14 39.33 15.24
N ASP A 93 -16.08 39.06 14.33
CA ASP A 93 -17.53 39.27 14.40
C ASP A 93 -18.13 39.32 13.00
N ALA A 94 -18.88 38.29 12.65
CA ALA A 94 -20.10 38.38 11.83
C ALA A 94 -20.64 36.97 11.47
N LEU A 95 -21.32 36.37 12.43
CA LEU A 95 -22.35 35.38 12.19
C LEU A 95 -23.60 36.11 11.70
N GLU A 96 -23.76 36.25 10.38
CA GLU A 96 -25.06 36.43 9.74
C GLU A 96 -25.01 35.92 8.30
N GLY A 97 -25.97 35.07 7.98
CA GLY A 97 -26.05 34.27 6.75
C GLY A 97 -25.92 35.04 5.45
N ARG A 98 -24.76 34.96 4.84
CA ARG A 98 -24.56 35.17 3.42
C ARG A 98 -24.17 33.86 2.80
N VAL A 99 -25.08 33.28 2.04
CA VAL A 99 -24.75 32.29 1.02
C VAL A 99 -23.79 32.99 0.05
N ILE A 100 -22.50 32.87 0.28
CA ILE A 100 -21.48 33.27 -0.68
C ILE A 100 -21.62 32.26 -1.82
N ALA A 101 -22.24 32.69 -2.92
CA ALA A 101 -22.09 32.01 -4.20
C ALA A 101 -20.58 31.84 -4.39
N ALA A 102 -20.12 30.59 -4.45
CA ALA A 102 -18.73 30.27 -4.69
C ALA A 102 -18.38 30.89 -6.06
N GLU A 103 -17.73 32.05 -6.06
CA GLU A 103 -17.08 32.60 -7.25
C GLU A 103 -16.16 31.47 -7.73
N SER A 104 -16.39 30.99 -8.94
CA SER A 104 -15.56 29.98 -9.55
C SER A 104 -14.15 30.56 -9.67
N ASP A 105 -13.24 30.07 -8.84
CA ASP A 105 -11.82 30.44 -8.88
C ASP A 105 -11.30 30.09 -10.30
N THR A 106 -11.20 31.10 -11.14
CA THR A 106 -10.81 30.97 -12.56
C THR A 106 -9.30 30.80 -12.75
N ARG A 107 -8.52 30.73 -11.64
CA ARG A 107 -7.08 30.52 -11.73
C ARG A 107 -6.74 29.11 -12.22
N PRO A 108 -5.80 28.97 -13.14
CA PRO A 108 -5.33 27.66 -13.56
C PRO A 108 -4.73 26.91 -12.36
N ARG A 109 -5.25 25.72 -12.08
CA ARG A 109 -4.76 24.87 -10.99
C ARG A 109 -3.62 24.00 -11.50
N SER A 110 -2.50 23.99 -10.78
CA SER A 110 -1.41 23.06 -11.00
C SER A 110 -1.60 21.83 -10.09
N TRP A 111 -1.41 20.64 -10.66
CA TRP A 111 -1.51 19.38 -9.93
C TRP A 111 -0.14 18.76 -9.80
N VAL A 112 0.22 18.39 -8.57
CA VAL A 112 1.47 17.68 -8.26
C VAL A 112 1.12 16.35 -7.60
N PHE A 113 1.51 15.25 -8.25
CA PHE A 113 1.34 13.91 -7.73
C PHE A 113 2.68 13.40 -7.20
N THR A 114 2.72 13.03 -5.93
CA THR A 114 3.95 12.57 -5.27
C THR A 114 3.76 11.19 -4.65
N SER A 115 4.70 10.28 -4.91
CA SER A 115 4.78 8.98 -4.23
C SER A 115 6.17 8.37 -4.43
N ALA A 116 6.57 7.49 -3.54
CA ALA A 116 7.76 6.66 -3.71
C ALA A 116 7.58 5.53 -4.73
N THR A 117 6.34 5.22 -5.14
CA THR A 117 5.98 4.01 -5.89
C THR A 117 5.04 4.28 -7.07
N LEU A 118 5.29 5.36 -7.85
CA LEU A 118 4.49 5.70 -9.05
C LEU A 118 4.82 4.85 -10.28
N GLY A 119 5.75 3.91 -10.20
CA GLY A 119 6.14 3.04 -11.29
C GLY A 119 7.64 2.71 -11.30
N ASP A 120 8.07 1.89 -12.26
CA ASP A 120 9.45 1.43 -12.41
C ASP A 120 10.15 2.04 -13.64
N ASP A 121 9.40 2.48 -14.64
CA ASP A 121 9.95 3.06 -15.87
C ASP A 121 10.15 4.59 -15.77
N PRO A 122 11.01 5.18 -16.66
CA PRO A 122 11.33 6.61 -16.60
C PRO A 122 10.13 7.55 -16.78
N ARG A 123 9.09 7.12 -17.46
CA ARG A 123 7.87 7.91 -17.74
C ARG A 123 6.76 7.62 -16.73
N LEU A 124 6.97 6.72 -15.76
CA LEU A 124 5.98 6.29 -14.78
C LEU A 124 4.66 5.84 -15.42
N ARG A 125 4.74 5.10 -16.53
CA ARG A 125 3.57 4.71 -17.35
C ARG A 125 2.53 3.94 -16.57
N TRP A 126 2.94 3.17 -15.58
CA TRP A 126 2.00 2.48 -14.68
C TRP A 126 1.00 3.44 -14.02
N PHE A 127 1.42 4.70 -13.74
CA PHE A 127 0.57 5.74 -13.15
C PHE A 127 0.03 6.70 -14.22
N THR A 128 0.88 7.16 -15.13
CA THR A 128 0.52 8.22 -16.07
C THR A 128 -0.48 7.78 -17.14
N GLU A 129 -0.35 6.57 -17.72
CA GLU A 129 -1.27 6.07 -18.73
C GLU A 129 -2.70 5.89 -18.20
N PRO A 130 -2.96 5.17 -17.07
CA PRO A 130 -4.32 5.01 -16.55
C PRO A 130 -4.97 6.32 -16.13
N CYS A 131 -4.17 7.32 -15.75
CA CYS A 131 -4.66 8.64 -15.33
C CYS A 131 -4.77 9.65 -16.49
N GLY A 132 -4.34 9.29 -17.69
CA GLY A 132 -4.34 10.20 -18.85
C GLY A 132 -3.35 11.36 -18.71
N LEU A 133 -2.21 11.13 -18.06
CA LEU A 133 -1.18 12.10 -17.70
C LEU A 133 0.13 11.89 -18.47
N GLU A 134 0.06 11.37 -19.70
CA GLU A 134 1.24 11.01 -20.50
C GLU A 134 2.11 12.23 -20.85
N SER A 135 1.54 13.43 -20.85
CA SER A 135 2.23 14.70 -21.10
C SER A 135 2.77 15.36 -19.81
N ALA A 136 2.54 14.78 -18.64
CA ALA A 136 3.01 15.36 -17.38
C ALA A 136 4.53 15.38 -17.29
N THR A 137 5.07 16.44 -16.68
CA THR A 137 6.50 16.51 -16.35
C THR A 137 6.81 15.53 -15.21
N VAL A 138 7.78 14.66 -15.42
CA VAL A 138 8.20 13.67 -14.43
C VAL A 138 9.48 14.15 -13.74
N LEU A 139 9.42 14.30 -12.41
CA LEU A 139 10.59 14.49 -11.55
C LEU A 139 10.87 13.22 -10.77
N ARG A 140 12.10 12.72 -10.83
CA ARG A 140 12.56 11.58 -10.03
C ARG A 140 13.71 12.03 -9.14
N VAL A 141 13.56 11.80 -7.86
CA VAL A 141 14.59 12.07 -6.86
C VAL A 141 15.11 10.73 -6.33
N SER A 142 16.43 10.58 -6.25
CA SER A 142 17.03 9.39 -5.64
C SER A 142 16.77 9.36 -4.14
N SER A 143 16.72 8.15 -3.58
CA SER A 143 16.62 7.97 -2.14
C SER A 143 17.87 8.52 -1.43
N PRO A 144 17.74 9.18 -0.27
CA PRO A 144 18.89 9.61 0.55
C PRO A 144 19.55 8.45 1.30
N PHE A 145 18.94 7.26 1.32
CA PHE A 145 19.41 6.13 2.11
C PHE A 145 20.53 5.36 1.41
N ASP A 146 21.57 4.97 2.18
CA ASP A 146 22.64 4.06 1.75
C ASP A 146 22.18 2.60 1.90
N TYR A 147 21.30 2.15 0.99
CA TYR A 147 20.76 0.80 1.01
C TYR A 147 21.83 -0.31 1.02
N PRO A 148 22.98 -0.20 0.29
CA PRO A 148 24.04 -1.20 0.36
C PRO A 148 24.61 -1.41 1.77
N ALA A 149 24.70 -0.34 2.56
CA ALA A 149 25.19 -0.38 3.94
C ALA A 149 24.08 -0.73 4.96
N GLN A 150 22.84 -0.29 4.70
CA GLN A 150 21.73 -0.38 5.64
C GLN A 150 20.89 -1.64 5.50
N ALA A 151 20.81 -2.23 4.31
CA ALA A 151 19.86 -3.29 4.04
C ALA A 151 20.46 -4.47 3.29
N CYS A 152 20.00 -5.67 3.66
CA CYS A 152 20.31 -6.91 2.94
C CYS A 152 19.05 -7.51 2.34
N LEU A 153 19.21 -8.20 1.21
CA LEU A 153 18.18 -8.99 0.56
C LEU A 153 18.62 -10.47 0.52
N TYR A 154 17.75 -11.34 1.00
CA TYR A 154 17.91 -12.79 0.89
C TYR A 154 16.74 -13.42 0.13
N VAL A 155 17.05 -14.27 -0.83
CA VAL A 155 16.07 -15.06 -1.58
C VAL A 155 16.45 -16.53 -1.44
N PRO A 156 15.67 -17.35 -0.69
CA PRO A 156 15.92 -18.79 -0.55
C PRO A 156 15.82 -19.47 -1.93
N ARG A 157 16.87 -20.17 -2.36
CA ARG A 157 16.89 -20.85 -3.67
C ARG A 157 16.17 -22.18 -3.66
N ASP A 158 16.23 -22.87 -2.51
CA ASP A 158 15.71 -24.23 -2.33
C ASP A 158 14.27 -24.27 -1.81
N ILE A 159 13.62 -23.12 -1.70
CA ILE A 159 12.22 -23.04 -1.32
C ILE A 159 11.33 -23.64 -2.42
N VAL A 160 10.33 -24.42 -2.04
CA VAL A 160 9.35 -24.95 -2.99
C VAL A 160 8.55 -23.82 -3.67
N LYS A 161 7.95 -24.14 -4.80
CA LYS A 161 7.17 -23.14 -5.55
C LYS A 161 5.98 -22.62 -4.73
N PRO A 162 5.54 -21.37 -4.92
CA PRO A 162 4.45 -20.75 -4.15
C PRO A 162 3.09 -21.45 -4.21
N ASN A 163 2.85 -22.29 -5.20
CA ASN A 163 1.63 -23.10 -5.29
C ASN A 163 1.75 -24.49 -4.65
N ASP A 164 2.91 -24.85 -4.13
CA ASP A 164 3.12 -26.08 -3.39
C ASP A 164 2.47 -25.97 -2.00
N PRO A 165 1.75 -27.01 -1.53
CA PRO A 165 1.15 -27.01 -0.19
C PRO A 165 2.16 -26.81 0.95
N ALA A 166 3.41 -27.23 0.78
CA ALA A 166 4.47 -27.09 1.78
C ALA A 166 5.06 -25.67 1.84
N HIS A 167 4.76 -24.79 0.88
CA HIS A 167 5.38 -23.48 0.79
C HIS A 167 5.16 -22.63 2.04
N SER A 168 3.93 -22.51 2.53
CA SER A 168 3.63 -21.72 3.72
C SER A 168 4.36 -22.23 4.98
N ALA A 169 4.52 -23.55 5.12
CA ALA A 169 5.27 -24.13 6.22
C ALA A 169 6.77 -23.83 6.13
N GLN A 170 7.35 -23.89 4.93
CA GLN A 170 8.76 -23.51 4.72
C GLN A 170 8.98 -22.01 4.99
N VAL A 171 8.09 -21.13 4.51
CA VAL A 171 8.14 -19.71 4.84
C VAL A 171 8.11 -19.48 6.34
N ALA A 172 7.19 -20.14 7.05
CA ALA A 172 7.08 -20.04 8.50
C ALA A 172 8.36 -20.48 9.22
N THR A 173 8.99 -21.56 8.76
CA THR A 173 10.25 -22.07 9.34
C THR A 173 11.39 -21.07 9.12
N ILE A 174 11.60 -20.59 7.89
CA ILE A 174 12.61 -19.57 7.57
C ILE A 174 12.38 -18.29 8.40
N ALA A 175 11.12 -17.85 8.49
CA ALA A 175 10.77 -16.68 9.28
C ALA A 175 11.02 -16.89 10.78
N SER A 176 10.62 -18.04 11.35
CA SER A 176 10.82 -18.34 12.77
C SER A 176 12.29 -18.41 13.16
N ASP A 177 13.13 -19.02 12.31
CA ASP A 177 14.57 -19.09 12.55
C ASP A 177 15.22 -17.69 12.51
N ALA A 178 14.81 -16.85 11.56
CA ALA A 178 15.28 -15.48 11.47
C ALA A 178 14.78 -14.62 12.65
N VAL A 179 13.52 -14.77 13.05
CA VAL A 179 12.89 -14.07 14.19
C VAL A 179 13.59 -14.37 15.51
N ARG A 180 13.98 -15.62 15.77
CA ARG A 180 14.73 -15.99 16.99
C ARG A 180 16.06 -15.26 17.09
N ARG A 181 16.77 -15.07 15.97
CA ARG A 181 18.08 -14.40 15.95
C ARG A 181 17.97 -12.91 16.24
N ILE A 182 16.92 -12.27 15.72
CA ILE A 182 16.76 -10.81 15.85
C ILE A 182 15.88 -10.42 17.05
N GLY A 183 15.33 -11.38 17.77
CA GLY A 183 14.50 -11.14 18.96
C GLY A 183 13.14 -10.50 18.63
N GLY A 184 12.42 -11.00 17.62
CA GLY A 184 11.17 -10.42 17.15
C GLY A 184 11.39 -9.39 16.03
N ARG A 185 10.89 -8.15 16.20
CA ARG A 185 11.10 -6.98 15.29
C ARG A 185 10.85 -7.28 13.82
N THR A 186 9.89 -8.16 13.55
CA THR A 186 9.67 -8.77 12.24
C THR A 186 8.26 -8.53 11.74
N LEU A 187 8.16 -8.18 10.46
CA LEU A 187 6.91 -8.14 9.71
C LEU A 187 6.92 -9.25 8.65
N VAL A 188 5.99 -10.18 8.75
CA VAL A 188 5.76 -11.23 7.75
C VAL A 188 4.56 -10.84 6.89
N LEU A 189 4.82 -10.55 5.63
CA LEU A 189 3.83 -10.09 4.66
C LEU A 189 3.39 -11.26 3.77
N THR A 190 2.10 -11.52 3.77
CA THR A 190 1.50 -12.59 2.98
C THR A 190 0.59 -12.05 1.89
N THR A 191 0.52 -12.74 0.78
CA THR A 191 -0.30 -12.33 -0.37
C THR A 191 -1.72 -12.87 -0.31
N THR A 192 -2.01 -13.83 0.58
CA THR A 192 -3.35 -14.43 0.74
C THR A 192 -3.69 -14.65 2.21
N LEU A 193 -4.97 -14.54 2.55
CA LEU A 193 -5.45 -14.84 3.91
C LEU A 193 -5.24 -16.30 4.32
N ARG A 194 -5.22 -17.23 3.35
CA ARG A 194 -4.89 -18.63 3.61
C ARG A 194 -3.44 -18.78 4.06
N ALA A 195 -2.49 -18.16 3.34
CA ALA A 195 -1.08 -18.20 3.72
C ALA A 195 -0.85 -17.50 5.07
N LEU A 196 -1.54 -16.36 5.31
CA LEU A 196 -1.48 -15.63 6.57
C LEU A 196 -1.79 -16.53 7.77
N ARG A 197 -2.91 -17.25 7.72
CA ARG A 197 -3.32 -18.17 8.80
C ARG A 197 -2.33 -19.32 8.94
N ALA A 198 -2.00 -19.99 7.83
CA ALA A 198 -1.09 -21.13 7.86
C ALA A 198 0.30 -20.77 8.39
N ILE A 199 0.87 -19.64 7.99
CA ILE A 199 2.16 -19.15 8.48
C ILE A 199 2.05 -18.74 9.95
N GLY A 200 0.99 -18.01 10.32
CA GLY A 200 0.76 -17.58 11.70
C GLY A 200 0.67 -18.74 12.68
N ASP A 201 -0.10 -19.78 12.34
CA ASP A 201 -0.29 -20.98 13.18
C ASP A 201 1.03 -21.73 13.38
N VAL A 202 1.80 -21.96 12.31
CA VAL A 202 3.10 -22.64 12.39
C VAL A 202 4.10 -21.81 13.19
N MET A 203 4.15 -20.48 12.98
CA MET A 203 5.05 -19.61 13.74
C MET A 203 4.70 -19.57 15.23
N LYS A 204 3.42 -19.53 15.61
CA LYS A 204 2.99 -19.63 17.01
C LYS A 204 3.50 -20.90 17.67
N GLN A 205 3.36 -22.03 16.98
CA GLN A 205 3.85 -23.32 17.47
C GLN A 205 5.39 -23.33 17.58
N GLN A 206 6.10 -22.86 16.57
CA GLN A 206 7.56 -22.87 16.54
C GLN A 206 8.20 -21.89 17.52
N LEU A 207 7.58 -20.77 17.81
CA LEU A 207 8.08 -19.73 18.72
C LEU A 207 7.53 -19.87 20.15
N GLU A 208 6.76 -20.92 20.44
CA GLU A 208 6.28 -21.21 21.78
C GLU A 208 7.47 -21.33 22.76
N GLY A 209 7.38 -20.66 23.90
CA GLY A 209 8.43 -20.66 24.93
C GLY A 209 9.66 -19.80 24.61
N SER A 210 9.73 -19.14 23.45
CA SER A 210 10.86 -18.28 23.08
C SER A 210 10.79 -16.86 23.68
N GLY A 211 9.68 -16.48 24.31
CA GLY A 211 9.41 -15.11 24.74
C GLY A 211 9.02 -14.15 23.61
N ILE A 212 8.91 -14.64 22.38
CA ILE A 212 8.51 -13.82 21.21
C ILE A 212 7.01 -14.00 20.95
N GLU A 213 6.28 -12.90 20.91
CA GLU A 213 4.85 -12.90 20.67
C GLU A 213 4.55 -12.89 19.17
N VAL A 214 3.67 -13.78 18.71
CA VAL A 214 3.22 -13.86 17.32
C VAL A 214 1.84 -13.21 17.20
N LEU A 215 1.81 -12.03 16.59
CA LEU A 215 0.62 -11.26 16.29
C LEU A 215 0.11 -11.63 14.88
N VAL A 216 -1.17 -11.98 14.76
CA VAL A 216 -1.75 -12.37 13.47
C VAL A 216 -2.89 -11.42 13.12
N GLN A 217 -2.87 -10.86 11.91
CA GLN A 217 -3.94 -10.02 11.40
C GLN A 217 -5.28 -10.74 11.43
N GLY A 218 -6.30 -10.08 11.98
CA GLY A 218 -7.66 -10.60 12.10
C GLY A 218 -7.98 -11.17 13.49
N GLU A 219 -6.99 -11.40 14.35
CA GLU A 219 -7.22 -11.80 15.76
C GLU A 219 -7.55 -10.58 16.64
N TRP A 220 -7.01 -9.42 16.29
CA TRP A 220 -7.23 -8.16 17.00
C TRP A 220 -7.47 -7.00 16.02
N PRO A 221 -8.10 -5.91 16.47
CA PRO A 221 -8.20 -4.69 15.66
C PRO A 221 -6.82 -4.17 15.23
N LYS A 222 -6.73 -3.64 14.00
CA LYS A 222 -5.46 -3.14 13.40
C LYS A 222 -4.68 -2.22 14.35
N ARG A 223 -5.38 -1.28 15.00
CA ARG A 223 -4.76 -0.34 15.93
C ARG A 223 -4.07 -1.05 17.08
N HIS A 224 -4.73 -2.03 17.70
CA HIS A 224 -4.18 -2.80 18.82
C HIS A 224 -2.94 -3.61 18.41
N LEU A 225 -2.99 -4.28 17.24
CA LEU A 225 -1.83 -4.99 16.70
C LEU A 225 -0.62 -4.06 16.49
N MET A 226 -0.88 -2.83 16.01
CA MET A 226 0.16 -1.83 15.79
C MET A 226 0.77 -1.31 17.09
N GLU A 227 -0.05 -1.04 18.09
CA GLU A 227 0.38 -0.60 19.42
C GLU A 227 1.21 -1.71 20.08
N ARG A 228 0.70 -2.93 20.09
CA ARG A 228 1.40 -4.09 20.68
C ARG A 228 2.72 -4.39 19.99
N PHE A 229 2.78 -4.32 18.67
CA PHE A 229 4.02 -4.52 17.92
C PHE A 229 5.10 -3.48 18.28
N ARG A 230 4.71 -2.22 18.48
CA ARG A 230 5.63 -1.15 18.90
C ARG A 230 6.12 -1.36 20.33
N GLU A 231 5.23 -1.71 21.25
CA GLU A 231 5.54 -1.96 22.66
C GLU A 231 6.50 -3.15 22.84
N GLY A 232 6.24 -4.26 22.16
CA GLY A 232 7.10 -5.44 22.23
C GLY A 232 8.52 -5.17 21.75
N ALA A 233 8.75 -4.22 20.85
CA ALA A 233 10.07 -3.83 20.42
C ALA A 233 10.82 -2.96 21.45
N GLN A 234 10.09 -2.24 22.30
CA GLN A 234 10.65 -1.28 23.26
C GLN A 234 10.92 -1.89 24.63
N ALA A 235 10.16 -2.88 25.04
CA ALA A 235 10.14 -3.36 26.41
C ALA A 235 11.34 -4.23 26.86
N GLY A 236 12.24 -4.62 25.95
CA GLY A 236 13.39 -5.49 26.29
C GLY A 236 13.03 -6.91 26.74
N GLU A 237 11.76 -7.18 26.96
CA GLU A 237 11.19 -8.47 27.40
C GLU A 237 10.41 -9.10 26.25
N GLY A 238 11.11 -9.81 25.39
CA GLY A 238 10.50 -10.53 24.26
C GLY A 238 10.04 -9.59 23.14
N GLY A 239 10.43 -9.87 21.93
CA GLY A 239 10.00 -9.11 20.77
C GLY A 239 8.64 -9.57 20.25
N CYS A 240 8.12 -8.85 19.25
CA CYS A 240 6.93 -9.25 18.52
C CYS A 240 7.26 -9.56 17.06
N VAL A 241 6.52 -10.50 16.48
CA VAL A 241 6.41 -10.69 15.05
C VAL A 241 4.96 -10.47 14.63
N LEU A 242 4.73 -9.71 13.56
CA LEU A 242 3.41 -9.48 13.00
C LEU A 242 3.29 -10.21 11.67
N VAL A 243 2.33 -11.13 11.57
CA VAL A 243 1.95 -11.79 10.33
C VAL A 243 0.72 -11.08 9.75
N ALA A 244 0.87 -10.47 8.57
CA ALA A 244 -0.15 -9.61 7.97
C ALA A 244 -0.26 -9.79 6.46
N SER A 245 -1.41 -9.44 5.89
CA SER A 245 -1.63 -9.43 4.44
C SER A 245 -1.29 -8.08 3.81
N ALA A 246 -1.37 -8.01 2.48
CA ALA A 246 -1.10 -6.82 1.69
C ALA A 246 -1.85 -5.56 2.17
N THR A 247 -3.05 -5.70 2.75
CA THR A 247 -3.81 -4.57 3.31
C THR A 247 -3.13 -3.89 4.50
N PHE A 248 -2.18 -4.57 5.14
CA PHE A 248 -1.35 -3.98 6.18
C PHE A 248 -0.11 -3.25 5.63
N TRP A 249 0.25 -3.49 4.35
CA TRP A 249 1.38 -2.78 3.74
C TRP A 249 1.10 -1.29 3.64
N GLU A 250 -0.16 -0.93 3.46
CA GLU A 250 -0.61 0.46 3.46
C GLU A 250 -0.82 0.97 4.89
N GLY A 251 -0.15 2.08 5.24
CA GLY A 251 -0.30 2.71 6.55
C GLY A 251 0.38 2.00 7.74
N PHE A 252 1.21 0.96 7.49
CA PHE A 252 2.07 0.39 8.53
C PHE A 252 3.30 1.29 8.71
N ASP A 253 3.27 2.12 9.74
CA ASP A 253 4.35 3.03 10.10
C ASP A 253 4.93 2.66 11.47
N VAL A 254 6.06 1.96 11.44
CA VAL A 254 6.83 1.61 12.63
C VAL A 254 8.26 2.03 12.40
N PRO A 255 8.74 3.07 13.09
CA PRO A 255 10.06 3.63 12.86
C PRO A 255 11.16 2.85 13.57
N GLY A 256 12.35 2.89 12.97
CA GLY A 256 13.60 2.55 13.62
C GLY A 256 13.74 1.08 14.00
N ASP A 257 14.38 0.86 15.14
CA ASP A 257 14.78 -0.45 15.64
C ASP A 257 13.60 -1.40 15.94
N ALA A 258 12.36 -0.93 15.83
CA ALA A 258 11.17 -1.76 16.03
C ALA A 258 10.87 -2.71 14.85
N LEU A 259 11.38 -2.43 13.65
CA LEU A 259 11.24 -3.28 12.47
C LEU A 259 12.60 -3.44 11.77
N GLN A 260 13.17 -4.62 11.83
CA GLN A 260 14.49 -4.92 11.27
C GLN A 260 14.50 -6.13 10.34
N LEU A 261 13.39 -6.86 10.27
CA LEU A 261 13.23 -7.98 9.37
C LEU A 261 11.85 -7.88 8.69
N VAL A 262 11.86 -7.90 7.38
CA VAL A 262 10.65 -8.04 6.56
C VAL A 262 10.74 -9.34 5.80
N VAL A 263 9.74 -10.20 5.96
CA VAL A 263 9.61 -11.45 5.22
C VAL A 263 8.41 -11.35 4.30
N ILE A 264 8.59 -11.58 3.01
CA ILE A 264 7.50 -11.62 2.02
C ILE A 264 7.33 -13.07 1.56
N ASP A 265 6.12 -13.61 1.70
CA ASP A 265 5.84 -15.04 1.42
C ASP A 265 6.09 -15.39 -0.06
N LYS A 266 5.61 -14.56 -0.98
CA LYS A 266 5.79 -14.73 -2.42
C LYS A 266 5.58 -13.43 -3.16
N LEU A 267 5.89 -13.40 -4.45
CA LEU A 267 5.71 -12.23 -5.30
C LEU A 267 4.24 -11.77 -5.30
N PRO A 268 3.99 -10.47 -5.01
CA PRO A 268 2.65 -9.93 -4.80
C PRO A 268 1.93 -9.60 -6.11
N PHE A 269 1.70 -10.60 -6.94
CA PHE A 269 0.88 -10.44 -8.13
C PHE A 269 -0.58 -10.20 -7.75
N PRO A 270 -1.31 -9.35 -8.49
CA PRO A 270 -2.75 -9.21 -8.33
C PRO A 270 -3.46 -10.57 -8.47
N PRO A 271 -4.53 -10.84 -7.68
CA PRO A 271 -5.26 -12.09 -7.77
C PRO A 271 -5.99 -12.18 -9.13
N PRO A 272 -5.73 -13.22 -9.94
CA PRO A 272 -6.32 -13.31 -11.28
C PRO A 272 -7.84 -13.48 -11.27
N ASN A 273 -8.41 -13.91 -10.14
CA ASN A 273 -9.86 -14.10 -9.96
C ASN A 273 -10.59 -12.81 -9.49
N ASP A 274 -9.87 -11.72 -9.29
CA ASP A 274 -10.49 -10.42 -9.01
C ASP A 274 -11.19 -9.90 -10.27
N PRO A 275 -12.49 -9.51 -10.20
CA PRO A 275 -13.24 -9.11 -11.38
C PRO A 275 -12.63 -7.90 -12.12
N LEU A 276 -12.03 -6.96 -11.40
CA LEU A 276 -11.38 -5.80 -11.99
C LEU A 276 -10.07 -6.21 -12.70
N VAL A 277 -9.30 -7.10 -12.09
CA VAL A 277 -8.07 -7.66 -12.66
C VAL A 277 -8.38 -8.44 -13.94
N GLU A 278 -9.40 -9.28 -13.90
CA GLU A 278 -9.85 -10.05 -15.08
C GLU A 278 -10.31 -9.13 -16.22
N ALA A 279 -11.14 -8.13 -15.91
CA ALA A 279 -11.64 -7.20 -16.92
C ALA A 279 -10.51 -6.34 -17.55
N ARG A 280 -9.57 -5.86 -16.75
CA ARG A 280 -8.36 -5.15 -17.24
C ARG A 280 -7.49 -6.04 -18.12
N SER A 281 -7.31 -7.30 -17.73
CA SER A 281 -6.55 -8.28 -18.51
C SER A 281 -7.18 -8.51 -19.88
N LYS A 282 -8.49 -8.76 -19.94
CA LYS A 282 -9.24 -8.92 -21.19
C LYS A 282 -9.14 -7.68 -22.10
N ARG A 283 -9.21 -6.48 -21.51
CA ARG A 283 -9.06 -5.22 -22.25
C ARG A 283 -7.67 -5.10 -22.89
N LEU A 284 -6.60 -5.43 -22.15
CA LEU A 284 -5.24 -5.43 -22.67
C LEU A 284 -5.06 -6.46 -23.80
N GLU A 285 -5.59 -7.65 -23.62
CA GLU A 285 -5.58 -8.70 -24.66
C GLU A 285 -6.28 -8.23 -25.94
N ALA A 286 -7.45 -7.60 -25.82
CA ALA A 286 -8.17 -7.02 -26.96
C ALA A 286 -7.39 -5.91 -27.68
N GLN A 287 -6.46 -5.24 -26.97
CA GLN A 287 -5.54 -4.25 -27.54
C GLN A 287 -4.25 -4.87 -28.09
N GLY A 288 -4.11 -6.20 -28.10
CA GLY A 288 -2.89 -6.90 -28.53
C GLY A 288 -1.71 -6.76 -27.55
N ARG A 289 -1.96 -6.36 -26.31
CA ARG A 289 -0.97 -6.19 -25.23
C ARG A 289 -0.91 -7.44 -24.35
N SER A 290 0.20 -7.61 -23.64
CA SER A 290 0.38 -8.72 -22.70
C SER A 290 -0.09 -8.34 -21.30
N PRO A 291 -1.19 -8.88 -20.76
CA PRO A 291 -1.62 -8.58 -19.40
C PRO A 291 -0.53 -8.87 -18.38
N PHE A 292 0.23 -9.94 -18.58
CA PHE A 292 1.30 -10.31 -17.68
C PHE A 292 2.40 -9.23 -17.60
N ASN A 293 2.91 -8.78 -18.75
CA ASN A 293 4.01 -7.82 -18.80
C ASN A 293 3.57 -6.37 -18.54
N ASP A 294 2.35 -6.02 -18.98
CA ASP A 294 1.85 -4.64 -18.98
C ASP A 294 0.98 -4.31 -17.76
N TYR A 295 0.54 -5.34 -17.00
CA TYR A 295 -0.29 -5.13 -15.83
C TYR A 295 0.23 -5.91 -14.61
N PHE A 296 0.31 -7.26 -14.66
CA PHE A 296 0.67 -8.05 -13.48
C PHE A 296 2.08 -7.75 -12.96
N VAL A 297 3.08 -7.67 -13.84
CA VAL A 297 4.46 -7.37 -13.42
C VAL A 297 4.60 -5.95 -12.87
N PRO A 298 4.09 -4.89 -13.51
CA PRO A 298 4.10 -3.53 -12.94
C PRO A 298 3.40 -3.43 -11.58
N GLU A 299 2.23 -4.04 -11.41
CA GLU A 299 1.53 -4.09 -10.12
C GLU A 299 2.38 -4.77 -9.04
N ALA A 300 2.97 -5.92 -9.38
CA ALA A 300 3.86 -6.63 -8.45
C ALA A 300 5.11 -5.81 -8.10
N VAL A 301 5.67 -5.03 -9.03
CA VAL A 301 6.78 -4.09 -8.77
C VAL A 301 6.38 -3.06 -7.73
N VAL A 302 5.23 -2.42 -7.91
CA VAL A 302 4.74 -1.39 -6.98
C VAL A 302 4.51 -1.97 -5.60
N ALA A 303 3.79 -3.09 -5.51
CA ALA A 303 3.53 -3.76 -4.23
C ALA A 303 4.83 -4.22 -3.55
N LEU A 304 5.78 -4.78 -4.32
CA LEU A 304 7.07 -5.24 -3.77
C LEU A 304 7.90 -4.05 -3.24
N LYS A 305 7.93 -2.93 -3.95
CA LYS A 305 8.57 -1.69 -3.47
C LYS A 305 7.94 -1.17 -2.19
N GLN A 306 6.61 -1.19 -2.09
CA GLN A 306 5.90 -0.78 -0.88
C GLN A 306 6.28 -1.67 0.31
N GLY A 307 6.32 -2.99 0.12
CA GLY A 307 6.75 -3.94 1.15
C GLY A 307 8.20 -3.73 1.58
N ALA A 308 9.12 -3.65 0.63
CA ALA A 308 10.53 -3.43 0.88
C ALA A 308 10.81 -2.07 1.54
N GLY A 309 10.07 -1.04 1.14
CA GLY A 309 10.18 0.32 1.69
C GLY A 309 9.76 0.45 3.16
N ARG A 310 9.21 -0.61 3.77
CA ARG A 310 8.93 -0.62 5.22
C ARG A 310 10.19 -0.80 6.06
N LEU A 311 11.25 -1.36 5.48
CA LEU A 311 12.45 -1.75 6.21
C LEU A 311 13.33 -0.55 6.60
N ILE A 312 13.61 0.37 5.68
CA ILE A 312 14.49 1.51 5.89
C ILE A 312 13.71 2.81 5.78
N ARG A 313 13.70 3.62 6.84
CA ARG A 313 12.96 4.88 6.96
C ARG A 313 13.82 6.03 7.49
N ARG A 314 14.94 5.69 8.13
CA ARG A 314 15.91 6.64 8.68
C ARG A 314 17.31 6.23 8.26
N GLU A 315 18.23 7.16 8.29
CA GLU A 315 19.66 6.91 8.00
C GLU A 315 20.30 5.94 9.00
N SER A 316 19.75 5.81 10.20
CA SER A 316 20.22 4.88 11.23
C SER A 316 19.62 3.48 11.16
N ASP A 317 18.61 3.26 10.31
CA ASP A 317 17.92 1.98 10.23
C ASP A 317 18.80 0.93 9.57
N GLN A 318 18.70 -0.30 10.06
CA GLN A 318 19.35 -1.47 9.47
C GLN A 318 18.36 -2.63 9.44
N GLY A 319 18.46 -3.47 8.41
CA GLY A 319 17.56 -4.61 8.37
C GLY A 319 17.76 -5.57 7.21
N VAL A 320 16.97 -6.64 7.22
CA VAL A 320 16.99 -7.68 6.20
C VAL A 320 15.61 -7.84 5.58
N LEU A 321 15.56 -7.88 4.25
CA LEU A 321 14.42 -8.32 3.47
C LEU A 321 14.62 -9.78 3.06
N VAL A 322 13.70 -10.65 3.46
CA VAL A 322 13.65 -12.05 3.01
C VAL A 322 12.48 -12.20 2.05
N LEU A 323 12.73 -12.64 0.82
CA LEU A 323 11.71 -12.84 -0.19
C LEU A 323 11.62 -14.32 -0.54
N CYS A 324 10.59 -15.00 -0.02
CA CYS A 324 10.42 -16.46 -0.06
C CYS A 324 9.81 -16.94 -1.40
N ASP A 325 10.33 -16.43 -2.52
CA ASP A 325 9.90 -16.81 -3.86
C ASP A 325 11.09 -16.89 -4.82
N ASN A 326 11.51 -18.09 -5.14
CA ASN A 326 12.67 -18.32 -6.00
C ASN A 326 12.46 -17.86 -7.46
N ARG A 327 11.22 -17.54 -7.87
CA ARG A 327 10.94 -16.97 -9.19
C ARG A 327 11.63 -15.62 -9.40
N LEU A 328 11.93 -14.91 -8.31
CA LEU A 328 12.67 -13.65 -8.39
C LEU A 328 14.06 -13.83 -9.04
N VAL A 329 14.72 -14.96 -8.80
CA VAL A 329 16.07 -15.26 -9.30
C VAL A 329 16.08 -16.26 -10.46
N THR A 330 14.99 -17.01 -10.68
CA THR A 330 14.95 -18.09 -11.69
C THR A 330 14.22 -17.69 -12.97
N THR A 331 13.47 -16.57 -13.00
CA THR A 331 12.65 -16.17 -14.16
C THR A 331 13.12 -14.86 -14.79
N GLY A 332 12.79 -14.67 -16.06
CA GLY A 332 13.12 -13.43 -16.78
C GLY A 332 12.47 -12.19 -16.20
N TYR A 333 11.20 -12.26 -15.79
CA TYR A 333 10.51 -11.17 -15.13
C TYR A 333 11.02 -10.94 -13.69
N GLY A 334 11.57 -11.96 -13.04
CA GLY A 334 12.19 -11.83 -11.72
C GLY A 334 13.34 -10.83 -11.72
N ARG A 335 14.13 -10.76 -12.79
CA ARG A 335 15.19 -9.75 -12.96
C ARG A 335 14.64 -8.32 -12.97
N ARG A 336 13.49 -8.08 -13.62
CA ARG A 336 12.81 -6.77 -13.61
C ARG A 336 12.34 -6.41 -12.21
N LEU A 337 11.72 -7.36 -11.50
CA LEU A 337 11.30 -7.18 -10.11
C LEU A 337 12.49 -6.91 -9.19
N MET A 338 13.58 -7.66 -9.33
CA MET A 338 14.82 -7.46 -8.57
C MET A 338 15.42 -6.06 -8.82
N ALA A 339 15.52 -5.65 -10.07
CA ALA A 339 16.05 -4.35 -10.46
C ALA A 339 15.20 -3.16 -9.97
N SER A 340 13.94 -3.40 -9.64
CA SER A 340 13.03 -2.38 -9.11
C SER A 340 13.18 -2.16 -7.60
N LEU A 341 13.75 -3.11 -6.88
CA LEU A 341 14.05 -2.98 -5.45
C LEU A 341 15.19 -1.97 -5.22
N PRO A 342 15.24 -1.37 -4.02
CA PRO A 342 16.41 -0.61 -3.62
C PRO A 342 17.70 -1.46 -3.74
N PRO A 343 18.87 -0.86 -3.99
CA PRO A 343 20.13 -1.57 -4.20
C PRO A 343 20.69 -2.17 -2.89
N MET A 344 20.00 -3.12 -2.31
CA MET A 344 20.38 -3.83 -1.09
C MET A 344 21.51 -4.82 -1.35
N ARG A 345 22.36 -5.06 -0.35
CA ARG A 345 23.38 -6.10 -0.38
C ARG A 345 22.73 -7.49 -0.47
N GLN A 346 23.04 -8.29 -1.49
CA GLN A 346 22.45 -9.60 -1.69
C GLN A 346 23.19 -10.67 -0.85
N LEU A 347 22.42 -11.44 -0.07
CA LEU A 347 22.88 -12.58 0.69
C LEU A 347 22.64 -13.86 -0.14
N GLN A 348 23.67 -14.67 -0.30
CA GLN A 348 23.59 -15.83 -1.20
C GLN A 348 23.27 -17.15 -0.49
N THR A 349 23.51 -17.24 0.83
CA THR A 349 23.36 -18.47 1.62
C THR A 349 22.58 -18.24 2.91
N PRO A 350 21.99 -19.29 3.49
CA PRO A 350 21.35 -19.22 4.81
C PRO A 350 22.30 -18.75 5.92
N GLU A 351 23.59 -19.12 5.84
CA GLU A 351 24.61 -18.73 6.82
C GLU A 351 24.88 -17.23 6.75
N ALA A 352 24.94 -16.65 5.53
CA ALA A 352 25.08 -15.22 5.36
C ALA A 352 23.85 -14.45 5.90
N LEU A 353 22.64 -15.01 5.76
CA LEU A 353 21.43 -14.47 6.38
C LEU A 353 21.56 -14.51 7.92
N ALA A 354 21.94 -15.66 8.48
CA ALA A 354 22.12 -15.83 9.91
C ALA A 354 23.14 -14.84 10.47
N GLN A 355 24.28 -14.71 9.84
CA GLN A 355 25.32 -13.77 10.24
C GLN A 355 24.84 -12.32 10.23
N SER A 356 24.15 -11.89 9.15
CA SER A 356 23.64 -10.52 9.06
C SER A 356 22.60 -10.21 10.13
N LEU A 357 21.75 -11.17 10.49
CA LEU A 357 20.76 -11.00 11.58
C LEU A 357 21.46 -10.94 12.95
N ASP A 358 22.49 -11.76 13.18
CA ASP A 358 23.26 -11.76 14.42
C ASP A 358 24.04 -10.41 14.59
N GLU A 359 24.61 -9.87 13.51
CA GLU A 359 25.27 -8.55 13.49
C GLU A 359 24.30 -7.43 13.88
N ILE A 360 23.09 -7.41 13.33
CA ILE A 360 22.05 -6.43 13.66
C ILE A 360 21.60 -6.59 15.12
N SER A 361 21.42 -7.82 15.59
CA SER A 361 21.03 -8.11 16.98
C SER A 361 22.10 -7.60 17.96
N GLN A 362 23.38 -7.85 17.70
CA GLN A 362 24.49 -7.38 18.53
C GLN A 362 24.59 -5.83 18.57
N ALA A 363 24.39 -5.18 17.42
CA ALA A 363 24.35 -3.71 17.36
C ALA A 363 23.24 -3.12 18.25
N ASN A 364 22.07 -3.78 18.33
CA ASN A 364 20.97 -3.36 19.21
C ASN A 364 21.34 -3.47 20.69
N LEU A 365 21.99 -4.56 21.09
CA LEU A 365 22.45 -4.75 22.48
C LEU A 365 23.45 -3.68 22.89
N THR A 366 24.36 -3.31 21.98
CA THR A 366 25.37 -2.26 22.23
C THR A 366 24.70 -0.89 22.38
N LYS A 367 23.73 -0.53 21.50
CA LYS A 367 22.96 0.72 21.61
C LYS A 367 22.19 0.80 22.94
N ALA A 368 21.51 -0.29 23.35
CA ALA A 368 20.75 -0.34 24.59
C ALA A 368 21.64 -0.09 25.82
N SER A 369 22.84 -0.67 25.82
CA SER A 369 23.82 -0.46 26.90
C SER A 369 24.35 0.97 26.97
N THR A 370 24.47 1.66 25.83
CA THR A 370 24.96 3.06 25.77
C THR A 370 23.91 4.07 26.19
N THR A 371 22.62 3.78 26.03
CA THR A 371 21.50 4.68 26.40
C THR A 371 21.11 4.56 27.87
N ALA A 372 21.63 3.54 28.59
CA ALA A 372 21.34 3.30 30.01
C ALA A 372 22.33 4.04 30.98
N PHE A 373 23.22 4.85 30.45
CA PHE A 373 24.12 5.75 31.17
C PHE A 373 23.79 7.22 30.82
#